data_8abd81bbd278ce3b7a10da27c0ebf00d
#
_entry.id   8abd81bbd278ce3b7a10da27c0ebf00d
#
_cell.length_a   1.000
_cell.length_b   1.000
_cell.length_c   1.000
_cell.angle_alpha   90.00
_cell.angle_beta   90.00
_cell.angle_gamma   90.00
#
_symmetry.space_group_name_H-M   'P 1'
#
loop_
_entity.id
_entity.type
_entity.pdbx_description
1 polymer ?
#
loop_
_entity_poly.entity_id
_entity_poly.type
_entity_poly.pdbx_seq_one_letter_code
_entity_poly.pdbx_strand_id
1 'polypeptide(L)'
;MTNSLEICASKPARTSSTSILERIQLEKPVVFGQIDFVNCLPITLPLVANLPAAMTLTMGNPGQLNKRYAEGELDIGAMSAHFLLTSPDFQLIPTLSISSQNEVGSVFLFSKRPLSELSGCRIGVPYASATSVCLLKVLIKEEFGLSPEFVFDNDPEPFDERFQA
;
A
#
# COMPACT_ATOMS: atom_id res chain seq x y z
N MET A 1 25.35 -0.34 -9.50
CA MET A 1 25.06 0.88 -8.69
C MET A 1 24.00 0.46 -7.70
N THR A 2 24.37 0.28 -6.45
CA THR A 2 23.54 -0.26 -5.37
C THR A 2 22.62 0.85 -4.86
N ASN A 3 21.31 0.76 -5.17
CA ASN A 3 20.31 1.62 -4.57
C ASN A 3 20.07 1.16 -3.12
N SER A 4 20.66 1.87 -2.17
CA SER A 4 20.32 1.73 -0.76
C SER A 4 18.98 2.40 -0.50
N LEU A 5 18.00 1.64 -0.03
CA LEU A 5 16.80 2.17 0.63
C LEU A 5 17.23 2.89 1.91
N GLU A 6 17.44 4.21 1.84
CA GLU A 6 17.58 5.02 3.04
C GLU A 6 16.21 5.22 3.68
N ILE A 7 15.93 4.43 4.72
CA ILE A 7 14.84 4.70 5.64
C ILE A 7 15.28 5.91 6.47
N CYS A 8 14.73 7.09 6.17
CA CYS A 8 14.96 8.30 6.94
C CYS A 8 14.27 8.17 8.31
N ALA A 9 14.92 7.44 9.22
CA ALA A 9 14.56 7.43 10.62
C ALA A 9 15.49 8.42 11.34
N SER A 10 15.00 9.62 11.62
CA SER A 10 15.65 10.50 12.59
C SER A 10 15.70 9.76 13.93
N LYS A 11 16.93 9.52 14.48
CA LYS A 11 17.11 8.92 15.81
C LYS A 11 16.31 9.71 16.84
N PRO A 12 15.31 9.11 17.49
CA PRO A 12 14.74 9.74 18.67
C PRO A 12 15.76 9.67 19.80
N ALA A 13 15.91 10.79 20.52
CA ALA A 13 16.66 10.79 21.78
C ALA A 13 16.09 9.69 22.69
N ARG A 14 16.95 8.84 23.26
CA ARG A 14 16.60 7.80 24.26
C ARG A 14 16.08 8.47 25.53
N THR A 15 14.83 8.84 25.53
CA THR A 15 14.05 8.95 26.77
C THR A 15 13.44 7.59 27.03
N SER A 16 13.49 7.13 28.28
CA SER A 16 13.03 5.80 28.72
C SER A 16 11.67 5.47 28.11
N SER A 17 11.65 4.51 27.20
CA SER A 17 10.49 4.14 26.37
C SER A 17 9.29 3.58 27.15
N THR A 18 9.48 3.20 28.39
CA THR A 18 8.44 2.65 29.28
C THR A 18 7.35 3.67 29.66
N SER A 19 7.66 4.97 29.70
CA SER A 19 6.76 5.97 30.28
C SER A 19 5.69 6.51 29.33
N ILE A 20 5.86 6.40 28.00
CA ILE A 20 4.89 6.96 27.03
C ILE A 20 3.77 5.95 26.74
N LEU A 21 4.12 4.68 26.57
CA LEU A 21 3.14 3.61 26.27
C LEU A 21 2.21 3.32 27.46
N GLU A 22 2.70 3.48 28.71
CA GLU A 22 1.87 3.35 29.91
C GLU A 22 0.84 4.47 30.08
N ARG A 23 0.98 5.58 29.34
CA ARG A 23 0.07 6.75 29.41
C ARG A 23 -1.03 6.73 28.37
N ILE A 24 -0.99 5.84 27.38
CA ILE A 24 -2.03 5.72 26.35
C ILE A 24 -3.17 4.89 26.93
N GLN A 25 -4.11 5.56 27.61
CA GLN A 25 -5.40 4.98 27.95
C GLN A 25 -6.33 5.16 26.75
N LEU A 26 -6.54 4.09 25.99
CA LEU A 26 -7.54 4.07 24.94
C LEU A 26 -8.93 3.93 25.58
N GLU A 27 -9.84 4.83 25.27
CA GLU A 27 -11.22 4.81 25.80
C GLU A 27 -12.00 3.58 25.32
N LYS A 28 -11.60 3.02 24.19
CA LYS A 28 -12.17 1.79 23.59
C LYS A 28 -11.06 0.95 22.95
N PRO A 29 -11.28 -0.38 22.78
CA PRO A 29 -10.37 -1.20 21.98
C PRO A 29 -10.22 -0.62 20.57
N VAL A 30 -8.99 -0.68 20.05
CA VAL A 30 -8.64 -0.19 18.70
C VAL A 30 -8.14 -1.35 17.86
N VAL A 31 -8.63 -1.47 16.64
CA VAL A 31 -8.20 -2.47 15.67
C VAL A 31 -7.26 -1.81 14.65
N PHE A 32 -5.98 -2.22 14.68
CA PHE A 32 -4.94 -1.71 13.79
C PHE A 32 -4.78 -2.62 12.58
N GLY A 33 -4.93 -2.07 11.37
CA GLY A 33 -4.66 -2.76 10.12
C GLY A 33 -3.22 -2.58 9.66
N GLN A 34 -2.46 -3.66 9.49
CA GLN A 34 -1.07 -3.61 9.01
C GLN A 34 -0.88 -4.45 7.74
N ILE A 35 -0.15 -3.88 6.79
CA ILE A 35 0.19 -4.57 5.55
C ILE A 35 1.22 -5.68 5.83
N ASP A 36 0.95 -6.88 5.31
CA ASP A 36 1.74 -8.09 5.52
C ASP A 36 2.93 -8.26 4.54
N PHE A 37 3.33 -7.19 3.87
CA PHE A 37 4.46 -7.21 2.95
C PHE A 37 5.80 -7.07 3.68
N VAL A 38 6.84 -7.70 3.12
CA VAL A 38 8.21 -7.70 3.69
C VAL A 38 8.77 -6.28 3.89
N ASN A 39 8.49 -5.36 2.98
CA ASN A 39 8.91 -3.95 3.08
C ASN A 39 8.25 -3.20 4.25
N CYS A 40 7.19 -3.75 4.83
CA CYS A 40 6.51 -3.20 6.01
C CYS A 40 7.11 -3.69 7.34
N LEU A 41 7.97 -4.71 7.34
CA LEU A 41 8.58 -5.28 8.54
C LEU A 41 9.26 -4.26 9.45
N PRO A 42 9.98 -3.24 8.95
CA PRO A 42 10.59 -2.22 9.80
C PRO A 42 9.58 -1.45 10.68
N ILE A 43 8.33 -1.37 10.25
CA ILE A 43 7.22 -0.78 11.02
C ILE A 43 6.53 -1.87 11.86
N THR A 44 6.27 -3.03 11.25
CA THR A 44 5.51 -4.13 11.87
C THR A 44 6.19 -4.69 13.10
N LEU A 45 7.51 -4.97 13.06
CA LEU A 45 8.22 -5.59 14.16
C LEU A 45 8.23 -4.74 15.44
N PRO A 46 8.57 -3.44 15.41
CA PRO A 46 8.47 -2.58 16.59
C PRO A 46 7.02 -2.42 17.08
N LEU A 47 6.06 -2.37 16.17
CA LEU A 47 4.63 -2.27 16.52
C LEU A 47 4.18 -3.50 17.32
N VAL A 48 4.45 -4.71 16.82
CA VAL A 48 4.10 -5.97 17.50
C VAL A 48 4.77 -6.08 18.86
N ALA A 49 6.06 -5.71 18.94
CA ALA A 49 6.83 -5.77 20.20
C ALA A 49 6.32 -4.80 21.28
N ASN A 50 5.59 -3.75 20.90
CA ASN A 50 5.14 -2.68 21.80
C ASN A 50 3.64 -2.43 21.70
N LEU A 51 2.85 -3.39 21.22
CA LEU A 51 1.41 -3.21 21.02
C LEU A 51 0.71 -3.00 22.36
N PRO A 52 -0.04 -1.89 22.53
CA PRO A 52 -0.83 -1.66 23.74
C PRO A 52 -1.89 -2.76 23.94
N ALA A 53 -2.14 -3.13 25.22
CA ALA A 53 -3.11 -4.19 25.53
C ALA A 53 -4.55 -3.94 24.99
N ALA A 54 -4.93 -2.68 24.83
CA ALA A 54 -6.22 -2.29 24.27
C ALA A 54 -6.23 -2.22 22.73
N MET A 55 -5.15 -2.64 22.07
CA MET A 55 -5.03 -2.62 20.62
C MET A 55 -4.90 -4.04 20.07
N THR A 56 -5.63 -4.33 19.00
CA THR A 56 -5.56 -5.60 18.27
C THR A 56 -4.94 -5.36 16.89
N LEU A 57 -3.98 -6.19 16.49
CA LEU A 57 -3.36 -6.13 15.18
C LEU A 57 -4.03 -7.10 14.21
N THR A 58 -4.39 -6.60 13.03
CA THR A 58 -4.87 -7.40 11.90
C THR A 58 -3.93 -7.22 10.72
N MET A 59 -3.48 -8.32 10.13
CA MET A 59 -2.61 -8.33 8.96
C MET A 59 -3.42 -8.61 7.68
N GLY A 60 -2.95 -8.05 6.55
CA GLY A 60 -3.55 -8.31 5.25
C GLY A 60 -2.87 -7.55 4.12
N ASN A 61 -3.19 -7.89 2.87
CA ASN A 61 -2.75 -7.08 1.74
C ASN A 61 -3.56 -5.77 1.66
N PRO A 62 -3.07 -4.75 0.90
CA PRO A 62 -3.73 -3.45 0.84
C PRO A 62 -5.20 -3.50 0.42
N GLY A 63 -5.58 -4.38 -0.53
CA GLY A 63 -6.96 -4.51 -0.98
C GLY A 63 -7.89 -5.06 0.11
N GLN A 64 -7.43 -6.08 0.85
CA GLN A 64 -8.17 -6.64 1.98
C GLN A 64 -8.36 -5.62 3.10
N LEU A 65 -7.29 -4.89 3.46
CA LEU A 65 -7.37 -3.86 4.50
C LEU A 65 -8.28 -2.70 4.09
N ASN A 66 -8.18 -2.21 2.85
CA ASN A 66 -9.06 -1.15 2.34
C ASN A 66 -10.54 -1.54 2.45
N LYS A 67 -10.88 -2.79 2.10
CA LYS A 67 -12.25 -3.30 2.25
C LYS A 67 -12.70 -3.26 3.71
N ARG A 68 -11.88 -3.74 4.63
CA ARG A 68 -12.19 -3.77 6.06
C ARG A 68 -12.29 -2.37 6.67
N TYR A 69 -11.48 -1.40 6.19
CA TYR A 69 -11.66 0.02 6.56
C TYR A 69 -13.01 0.56 6.09
N ALA A 70 -13.40 0.28 4.85
CA ALA A 70 -14.70 0.69 4.33
C ALA A 70 -15.89 0.08 5.09
N GLU A 71 -15.72 -1.13 5.63
CA GLU A 71 -16.71 -1.83 6.45
C GLU A 71 -16.70 -1.40 7.93
N GLY A 72 -15.78 -0.50 8.34
CA GLY A 72 -15.66 -0.02 9.71
C GLY A 72 -15.07 -1.04 10.69
N GLU A 73 -14.42 -2.08 10.19
CA GLU A 73 -13.78 -3.12 11.01
C GLU A 73 -12.39 -2.74 11.53
N LEU A 74 -11.77 -1.72 10.94
CA LEU A 74 -10.44 -1.22 11.31
C LEU A 74 -10.53 0.25 11.65
N ASP A 75 -9.86 0.65 12.73
CA ASP A 75 -9.86 2.03 13.23
C ASP A 75 -8.67 2.84 12.72
N ILE A 76 -7.49 2.21 12.61
CA ILE A 76 -6.23 2.89 12.28
C ILE A 76 -5.28 1.92 11.57
N GLY A 77 -4.31 2.41 10.83
CA GLY A 77 -3.20 1.63 10.30
C GLY A 77 -2.83 1.97 8.86
N ALA A 78 -2.17 1.04 8.19
CA ALA A 78 -1.70 1.20 6.83
C ALA A 78 -2.84 1.03 5.83
N MET A 79 -2.96 1.98 4.89
CA MET A 79 -3.91 1.89 3.78
C MET A 79 -3.28 2.38 2.49
N SER A 80 -3.86 2.03 1.36
CA SER A 80 -3.36 2.50 0.06
C SER A 80 -3.63 4.00 -0.13
N ALA A 81 -2.69 4.71 -0.78
CA ALA A 81 -2.88 6.14 -1.05
C ALA A 81 -4.14 6.42 -1.88
N HIS A 82 -4.43 5.56 -2.88
CA HIS A 82 -5.67 5.69 -3.66
C HIS A 82 -6.91 5.62 -2.77
N PHE A 83 -6.99 4.67 -1.85
CA PHE A 83 -8.13 4.52 -0.95
C PHE A 83 -8.29 5.75 -0.04
N LEU A 84 -7.21 6.23 0.55
CA LEU A 84 -7.22 7.44 1.38
C LEU A 84 -7.75 8.67 0.61
N LEU A 85 -7.28 8.87 -0.63
CA LEU A 85 -7.71 10.00 -1.47
C LEU A 85 -9.18 9.94 -1.90
N THR A 86 -9.77 8.75 -1.92
CA THR A 86 -11.17 8.53 -2.32
C THR A 86 -12.12 8.32 -1.14
N SER A 87 -11.61 8.35 0.10
CA SER A 87 -12.39 8.07 1.32
C SER A 87 -12.30 9.25 2.29
N PRO A 88 -13.22 10.21 2.23
CA PRO A 88 -13.13 11.48 2.97
C PRO A 88 -13.24 11.30 4.50
N ASP A 89 -13.70 10.16 4.97
CA ASP A 89 -13.89 9.87 6.41
C ASP A 89 -12.57 9.51 7.11
N PHE A 90 -11.47 9.31 6.35
CA PHE A 90 -10.17 8.96 6.89
C PHE A 90 -9.23 10.16 6.95
N GLN A 91 -8.43 10.21 8.01
CA GLN A 91 -7.41 11.22 8.21
C GLN A 91 -6.01 10.62 8.13
N LEU A 92 -5.10 11.33 7.45
CA LEU A 92 -3.69 10.94 7.38
C LEU A 92 -2.98 11.28 8.68
N ILE A 93 -2.29 10.31 9.27
CA ILE A 93 -1.28 10.57 10.30
C ILE A 93 0.00 11.01 9.58
N PRO A 94 0.45 12.26 9.76
CA PRO A 94 1.60 12.78 9.04
C PRO A 94 2.91 12.10 9.49
N THR A 95 3.95 12.21 8.66
CA THR A 95 5.33 11.79 8.95
C THR A 95 5.60 10.27 8.95
N LEU A 96 4.62 9.43 8.71
CA LEU A 96 4.81 7.99 8.60
C LEU A 96 4.20 7.46 7.30
N SER A 97 5.05 6.97 6.39
CA SER A 97 4.60 6.38 5.13
C SER A 97 5.60 5.37 4.59
N ILE A 98 5.12 4.50 3.70
CA ILE A 98 5.97 3.70 2.81
C ILE A 98 5.94 4.38 1.45
N SER A 99 7.05 4.95 1.06
CA SER A 99 7.16 5.77 -0.15
C SER A 99 8.50 5.56 -0.83
N SER A 100 8.59 5.95 -2.10
CA SER A 100 9.82 6.01 -2.88
C SER A 100 10.09 7.43 -3.31
N GLN A 101 11.36 7.85 -3.33
CA GLN A 101 11.74 9.17 -3.85
C GLN A 101 11.76 9.22 -5.38
N ASN A 102 11.95 8.07 -6.02
CA ASN A 102 12.05 7.91 -7.46
C ASN A 102 11.21 6.71 -7.90
N GLU A 103 11.78 5.88 -8.78
CA GLU A 103 11.15 4.67 -9.29
C GLU A 103 10.81 3.68 -8.17
N VAL A 104 9.67 3.04 -8.29
CA VAL A 104 9.28 1.93 -7.42
C VAL A 104 9.76 0.63 -8.07
N GLY A 105 10.90 0.12 -7.64
CA GLY A 105 11.57 -1.05 -8.22
C GLY A 105 10.85 -2.40 -8.04
N SER A 106 9.63 -2.41 -7.50
CA SER A 106 8.82 -3.61 -7.28
C SER A 106 7.48 -3.60 -8.01
N VAL A 107 7.22 -2.58 -8.86
CA VAL A 107 5.98 -2.47 -9.63
C VAL A 107 6.34 -2.33 -11.10
N PHE A 108 5.88 -3.27 -11.94
CA PHE A 108 6.21 -3.34 -13.35
C PHE A 108 4.95 -3.58 -14.19
N LEU A 109 4.94 -3.02 -15.39
CA LEU A 109 4.05 -3.45 -16.46
C LEU A 109 4.82 -4.40 -17.37
N PHE A 110 4.42 -5.67 -17.41
CA PHE A 110 4.93 -6.65 -18.35
C PHE A 110 4.09 -6.61 -19.62
N SER A 111 4.72 -6.57 -20.78
CA SER A 111 3.99 -6.51 -22.04
C SER A 111 4.61 -7.41 -23.10
N LYS A 112 3.75 -8.09 -23.87
CA LYS A 112 4.11 -8.88 -25.05
C LYS A 112 4.31 -8.03 -26.31
N ARG A 113 3.95 -6.73 -26.22
CA ARG A 113 3.97 -5.76 -27.33
C ARG A 113 4.65 -4.47 -26.89
N PRO A 114 5.15 -3.68 -27.84
CA PRO A 114 5.56 -2.31 -27.54
C PRO A 114 4.44 -1.52 -26.89
N LEU A 115 4.79 -0.63 -25.95
CA LEU A 115 3.81 0.19 -25.23
C LEU A 115 2.87 0.96 -26.16
N SER A 116 3.39 1.48 -27.27
CA SER A 116 2.61 2.23 -28.29
C SER A 116 1.49 1.42 -28.95
N GLU A 117 1.51 0.11 -28.85
CA GLU A 117 0.55 -0.81 -29.47
C GLU A 117 -0.52 -1.32 -28.49
N LEU A 118 -0.57 -0.79 -27.26
CA LEU A 118 -1.48 -1.30 -26.24
C LEU A 118 -2.91 -0.74 -26.33
N SER A 119 -3.19 0.22 -27.21
CA SER A 119 -4.58 0.68 -27.42
C SER A 119 -5.48 -0.46 -27.90
N GLY A 120 -6.61 -0.66 -27.23
CA GLY A 120 -7.55 -1.75 -27.49
C GLY A 120 -7.08 -3.13 -27.02
N CYS A 121 -5.88 -3.25 -26.46
CA CYS A 121 -5.38 -4.50 -25.85
C CYS A 121 -5.94 -4.69 -24.44
N ARG A 122 -5.92 -5.93 -23.97
CA ARG A 122 -6.33 -6.26 -22.59
C ARG A 122 -5.11 -6.29 -21.70
N ILE A 123 -5.17 -5.51 -20.60
CA ILE A 123 -4.14 -5.45 -19.54
C ILE A 123 -4.71 -6.08 -18.27
N GLY A 124 -4.07 -7.15 -17.80
CA GLY A 124 -4.41 -7.78 -16.54
C GLY A 124 -3.90 -6.95 -15.36
N VAL A 125 -4.76 -6.64 -14.39
CA VAL A 125 -4.40 -5.84 -13.21
C VAL A 125 -4.90 -6.48 -11.92
N PRO A 126 -4.11 -6.48 -10.82
CA PRO A 126 -4.49 -7.13 -9.58
C PRO A 126 -5.46 -6.28 -8.75
N TYR A 127 -6.42 -6.93 -8.09
CA TYR A 127 -7.26 -6.27 -7.09
C TYR A 127 -6.48 -5.78 -5.87
N ALA A 128 -5.38 -6.44 -5.53
CA ALA A 128 -4.61 -6.16 -4.31
C ALA A 128 -3.83 -4.83 -4.34
N SER A 129 -3.68 -4.18 -5.50
CA SER A 129 -2.79 -3.02 -5.68
C SER A 129 -3.51 -1.79 -6.27
N ALA A 130 -4.51 -1.28 -5.57
CA ALA A 130 -5.35 -0.17 -6.05
C ALA A 130 -4.56 1.08 -6.47
N THR A 131 -3.54 1.48 -5.70
CA THR A 131 -2.71 2.67 -6.03
C THR A 131 -1.90 2.46 -7.30
N SER A 132 -1.25 1.31 -7.46
CA SER A 132 -0.45 1.03 -8.67
C SER A 132 -1.31 0.95 -9.92
N VAL A 133 -2.48 0.33 -9.82
CA VAL A 133 -3.45 0.25 -10.92
C VAL A 133 -3.98 1.64 -11.29
N CYS A 134 -4.30 2.47 -10.30
CA CYS A 134 -4.73 3.85 -10.56
C CYS A 134 -3.62 4.65 -11.28
N LEU A 135 -2.39 4.58 -10.78
CA LEU A 135 -1.24 5.25 -11.40
C LEU A 135 -1.00 4.75 -12.83
N LEU A 136 -1.05 3.43 -13.06
CA LEU A 136 -0.92 2.86 -14.40
C LEU A 136 -1.97 3.44 -15.35
N LYS A 137 -3.24 3.52 -14.94
CA LYS A 137 -4.32 4.10 -15.76
C LYS A 137 -4.07 5.57 -16.12
N VAL A 138 -3.58 6.35 -15.15
CA VAL A 138 -3.22 7.75 -15.37
C VAL A 138 -2.08 7.86 -16.38
N LEU A 139 -0.99 7.13 -16.17
CA LEU A 139 0.18 7.17 -17.06
C LEU A 139 -0.19 6.73 -18.49
N ILE A 140 -0.88 5.61 -18.64
CA ILE A 140 -1.29 5.07 -19.95
C ILE A 140 -2.13 6.10 -20.72
N LYS A 141 -3.05 6.77 -20.04
CA LYS A 141 -3.93 7.74 -20.66
C LYS A 141 -3.26 9.10 -20.89
N GLU A 142 -2.67 9.68 -19.84
CA GLU A 142 -2.23 11.08 -19.88
C GLU A 142 -0.85 11.26 -20.53
N GLU A 143 0.08 10.30 -20.30
CA GLU A 143 1.43 10.38 -20.86
C GLU A 143 1.54 9.72 -22.25
N PHE A 144 0.83 8.62 -22.44
CA PHE A 144 0.95 7.83 -23.69
C PHE A 144 -0.25 7.96 -24.63
N GLY A 145 -1.36 8.57 -24.19
CA GLY A 145 -2.56 8.74 -24.99
C GLY A 145 -3.23 7.44 -25.42
N LEU A 146 -3.02 6.35 -24.68
CA LEU A 146 -3.48 5.01 -25.03
C LEU A 146 -4.78 4.66 -24.30
N SER A 147 -5.58 3.77 -24.91
CA SER A 147 -6.88 3.35 -24.38
C SER A 147 -7.03 1.82 -24.37
N PRO A 148 -6.28 1.10 -23.51
CA PRO A 148 -6.47 -0.33 -23.34
C PRO A 148 -7.71 -0.66 -22.50
N GLU A 149 -8.11 -1.93 -22.53
CA GLU A 149 -9.08 -2.50 -21.61
C GLU A 149 -8.36 -3.03 -20.35
N PHE A 150 -8.67 -2.51 -19.17
CA PHE A 150 -8.14 -3.01 -17.91
C PHE A 150 -9.05 -4.11 -17.35
N VAL A 151 -8.50 -5.32 -17.20
CA VAL A 151 -9.23 -6.48 -16.70
C VAL A 151 -8.69 -6.85 -15.33
N PHE A 152 -9.54 -6.78 -14.31
CA PHE A 152 -9.16 -7.15 -12.95
C PHE A 152 -9.11 -8.67 -12.79
N ASP A 153 -8.02 -9.16 -12.23
CA ASP A 153 -7.81 -10.56 -11.86
C ASP A 153 -7.24 -10.64 -10.43
N ASN A 154 -7.47 -11.75 -9.74
CA ASN A 154 -6.93 -11.94 -8.39
C ASN A 154 -5.41 -12.13 -8.39
N ASP A 155 -4.90 -12.75 -9.43
CA ASP A 155 -3.47 -13.07 -9.59
C ASP A 155 -3.10 -13.06 -11.07
N PRO A 156 -3.02 -11.89 -11.72
CA PRO A 156 -2.64 -11.81 -13.12
C PRO A 156 -1.16 -12.21 -13.26
N GLU A 157 -0.91 -13.39 -13.82
CA GLU A 157 0.44 -13.85 -14.08
C GLU A 157 1.07 -13.08 -15.26
N PRO A 158 2.37 -12.76 -15.17
CA PRO A 158 3.11 -12.23 -16.31
C PRO A 158 3.02 -13.17 -17.52
N PHE A 159 2.71 -12.62 -18.70
CA PHE A 159 2.60 -13.35 -19.95
C PHE A 159 1.42 -14.34 -20.04
N ASP A 160 0.41 -14.25 -19.19
CA ASP A 160 -0.85 -14.95 -19.36
C ASP A 160 -1.42 -14.69 -20.76
N GLU A 161 -1.88 -15.75 -21.44
CA GLU A 161 -2.38 -15.66 -22.83
C GLU A 161 -3.66 -14.81 -22.93
N ARG A 162 -4.40 -14.64 -21.84
CA ARG A 162 -5.61 -13.81 -21.75
C ARG A 162 -5.31 -12.31 -21.91
N PHE A 163 -4.05 -11.89 -21.66
CA PHE A 163 -3.64 -10.49 -21.63
C PHE A 163 -2.50 -10.23 -22.61
N GLN A 164 -2.41 -9.01 -23.10
CA GLN A 164 -1.29 -8.52 -23.89
C GLN A 164 -0.28 -7.75 -23.02
N ALA A 165 -0.72 -7.29 -21.86
CA ALA A 165 0.12 -6.71 -20.81
C ALA A 165 -0.54 -6.89 -19.42
#